data_3975df471d662980d66a1352fc8560a1
#
_entry.id   3975df471d662980d66a1352fc8560a1
#
_cell.length_a   1.000
_cell.length_b   1.000
_cell.length_c   1.000
_cell.angle_alpha   90.00
_cell.angle_beta   90.00
_cell.angle_gamma   90.00
#
_symmetry.space_group_name_H-M   'P 1'
#
loop_
_entity.id
_entity.type
_entity.pdbx_description
1 polymer ?
#
loop_
_entity_poly.entity_id
_entity_poly.type
_entity_poly.pdbx_seq_one_letter_code
_entity_poly.pdbx_strand_id
1 'polypeptide(L)'
;MKKSLFFTLLLTFATTFFGCDSEKLYPASLDYTIEDGIIVLNEPTRQEGQSSLLEFRAEPLDVVRVGFVGLGMRGPGAVERFTYIDGVAITALCDKYQERAEAPQHYLRMAGMPEAKVYYGDEGYKALCESDDVDLVYIATPWQMHVEIAVYAMEHGKHVAIEVPCANTVEECWQLVDAAERNRVHCTILENCCYDHFELTALYMAQQGLFGEIIHAEGAYIHNLEPYWQHYADNWRLEYNQANNGDIYATHGIGPNCQALNIHRGDRLDYLVAMSTKSVNGTKLVKELMNEEECRQGDQINTLIRTVNGCTIDMQHNVMTPRPYSRMYQLVGTEGFANKYPVEGFTFKLDQINKVASESGTTPDIEALDHHSFAPKEVVEAMMEQYKHPVQRQLVDGIPLGEYSKYIGGHGGMDFIMDYRLVYCLRNGLPLDMDIYDAAEWSSMGELTRISIENGSKPVRIPDFTRGEWNKVDGLTHYFAE
;
A
#
# COMPACT_ATOMS: atom_id res chain seq x y z
N MET A 1 -69.48 41.08 30.54
CA MET A 1 -69.50 40.20 29.37
C MET A 1 -68.82 40.91 28.27
N LYS A 2 -67.60 40.58 27.92
CA LYS A 2 -66.92 40.68 26.55
C LYS A 2 -65.60 39.97 26.73
N LYS A 3 -65.45 38.80 26.06
CA LYS A 3 -64.22 38.01 25.96
C LYS A 3 -63.34 38.71 24.90
N SER A 4 -62.09 39.01 25.27
CA SER A 4 -61.06 39.44 24.36
C SER A 4 -60.15 38.24 24.05
N LEU A 5 -60.07 37.89 22.76
CA LEU A 5 -59.23 36.83 22.24
C LEU A 5 -57.83 37.43 21.94
N PHE A 6 -56.78 37.00 22.65
CA PHE A 6 -55.39 37.30 22.29
C PHE A 6 -54.91 36.24 21.32
N PHE A 7 -54.62 36.64 20.09
CA PHE A 7 -53.88 35.83 19.12
C PHE A 7 -52.37 36.02 19.38
N THR A 8 -51.72 35.00 19.83
CA THR A 8 -50.23 34.98 19.96
C THR A 8 -49.68 34.45 18.63
N LEU A 9 -49.00 35.33 17.89
CA LEU A 9 -48.29 35.00 16.66
C LEU A 9 -46.95 34.38 17.05
N LEU A 10 -46.80 33.07 16.89
CA LEU A 10 -45.50 32.40 17.00
C LEU A 10 -44.68 32.63 15.71
N LEU A 11 -43.68 33.51 15.78
CA LEU A 11 -42.65 33.61 14.76
C LEU A 11 -41.66 32.46 14.97
N THR A 12 -41.74 31.44 14.16
CA THR A 12 -40.69 30.42 14.02
C THR A 12 -39.55 31.03 13.20
N PHE A 13 -38.47 31.40 13.85
CA PHE A 13 -37.20 31.64 13.17
C PHE A 13 -36.65 30.27 12.74
N ALA A 14 -36.73 30.01 11.45
CA ALA A 14 -35.92 28.94 10.84
C ALA A 14 -34.48 29.43 10.77
N THR A 15 -33.67 29.04 11.75
CA THR A 15 -32.22 29.13 11.63
C THR A 15 -31.79 28.03 10.64
N THR A 16 -31.55 28.41 9.40
CA THR A 16 -30.77 27.57 8.48
C THR A 16 -29.34 27.51 9.00
N PHE A 17 -29.05 26.45 9.73
CA PHE A 17 -27.67 26.03 9.93
C PHE A 17 -27.14 25.64 8.55
N PHE A 18 -26.26 26.44 7.99
CA PHE A 18 -25.28 25.93 7.03
C PHE A 18 -24.36 25.01 7.82
N GLY A 19 -24.77 23.76 7.95
CA GLY A 19 -23.87 22.70 8.32
C GLY A 19 -22.84 22.59 7.17
N CYS A 20 -21.59 22.83 7.49
CA CYS A 20 -20.49 22.45 6.65
C CYS A 20 -20.62 20.93 6.46
N ASP A 21 -20.95 20.49 5.24
CA ASP A 21 -21.06 19.07 4.88
C ASP A 21 -19.68 18.41 4.95
N SER A 22 -19.17 18.19 6.16
CA SER A 22 -18.01 17.32 6.39
C SER A 22 -18.34 15.84 6.10
N GLU A 23 -19.63 15.51 6.01
CA GLU A 23 -20.10 14.15 5.67
C GLU A 23 -19.85 13.74 4.23
N LYS A 24 -19.53 14.67 3.31
CA LYS A 24 -19.26 14.34 1.90
C LYS A 24 -17.82 13.98 1.58
N LEU A 25 -16.89 14.20 2.48
CA LEU A 25 -15.48 13.88 2.27
C LEU A 25 -15.17 12.39 2.51
N TYR A 26 -15.99 11.70 3.29
CA TYR A 26 -15.79 10.29 3.62
C TYR A 26 -17.12 9.56 3.47
N PRO A 27 -17.26 8.65 2.51
CA PRO A 27 -18.49 7.88 2.32
C PRO A 27 -18.83 7.10 3.60
N ALA A 28 -20.12 6.95 3.85
CA ALA A 28 -20.59 6.13 4.98
C ALA A 28 -20.06 4.70 4.85
N SER A 29 -19.73 4.08 5.98
CA SER A 29 -19.36 2.67 5.99
C SER A 29 -20.47 1.83 5.39
N LEU A 30 -20.06 0.77 4.68
CA LEU A 30 -21.00 -0.22 4.13
C LEU A 30 -21.90 -0.78 5.24
N ASP A 31 -23.13 -1.13 4.88
CA ASP A 31 -24.00 -1.91 5.77
C ASP A 31 -23.32 -3.25 6.10
N TYR A 32 -23.39 -3.66 7.36
CA TYR A 32 -22.84 -4.91 7.83
C TYR A 32 -23.84 -5.71 8.68
N THR A 33 -23.65 -7.00 8.72
CA THR A 33 -24.35 -7.92 9.62
C THR A 33 -23.42 -8.42 10.74
N ILE A 34 -23.97 -9.06 11.76
CA ILE A 34 -23.17 -9.75 12.77
C ILE A 34 -23.53 -11.23 12.72
N GLU A 35 -22.57 -12.07 12.37
CA GLU A 35 -22.69 -13.51 12.24
C GLU A 35 -21.74 -14.18 13.25
N ASP A 36 -22.26 -14.98 14.17
CA ASP A 36 -21.48 -15.63 15.23
C ASP A 36 -20.54 -14.70 16.03
N GLY A 37 -20.94 -13.43 16.18
CA GLY A 37 -20.18 -12.41 16.90
C GLY A 37 -19.12 -11.66 16.06
N ILE A 38 -18.99 -12.01 14.77
CA ILE A 38 -18.11 -11.38 13.80
C ILE A 38 -18.92 -10.40 12.94
N ILE A 39 -18.39 -9.21 12.72
CA ILE A 39 -18.96 -8.23 11.80
C ILE A 39 -18.61 -8.69 10.38
N VAL A 40 -19.63 -8.79 9.52
CA VAL A 40 -19.50 -9.21 8.12
C VAL A 40 -20.06 -8.13 7.22
N LEU A 41 -19.23 -7.60 6.32
CA LEU A 41 -19.63 -6.63 5.31
C LEU A 41 -20.21 -7.35 4.10
N ASN A 42 -21.05 -6.63 3.33
CA ASN A 42 -21.57 -7.14 2.08
C ASN A 42 -20.47 -7.20 1.01
N GLU A 43 -20.31 -8.35 0.38
CA GLU A 43 -19.39 -8.55 -0.74
C GLU A 43 -20.17 -8.55 -2.06
N PRO A 44 -19.85 -7.63 -3.00
CA PRO A 44 -20.52 -7.63 -4.29
C PRO A 44 -20.11 -8.85 -5.12
N THR A 45 -21.08 -9.46 -5.77
CA THR A 45 -20.82 -10.56 -6.71
C THR A 45 -20.26 -10.03 -8.02
N ARG A 46 -19.40 -10.85 -8.67
CA ARG A 46 -18.87 -10.52 -10.01
C ARG A 46 -20.02 -10.37 -11.00
N GLN A 47 -20.03 -9.28 -11.74
CA GLN A 47 -21.06 -8.98 -12.73
C GLN A 47 -20.74 -9.62 -14.09
N GLU A 48 -21.74 -9.66 -14.97
CA GLU A 48 -21.55 -10.13 -16.35
C GLU A 48 -20.47 -9.29 -17.07
N GLY A 49 -19.54 -9.96 -17.72
CA GLY A 49 -18.42 -9.32 -18.42
C GLY A 49 -17.16 -9.14 -17.54
N GLN A 50 -17.25 -9.32 -16.22
CA GLN A 50 -16.09 -9.33 -15.34
C GLN A 50 -15.45 -10.71 -15.28
N SER A 51 -14.13 -10.74 -15.14
CA SER A 51 -13.37 -11.98 -14.92
C SER A 51 -12.13 -11.72 -14.09
N SER A 52 -11.69 -12.72 -13.33
CA SER A 52 -10.52 -12.66 -12.46
C SER A 52 -9.29 -12.12 -13.18
N LEU A 53 -8.48 -11.38 -12.42
CA LEU A 53 -7.19 -10.85 -12.82
C LEU A 53 -6.02 -11.51 -12.07
N LEU A 54 -6.26 -12.59 -11.32
CA LEU A 54 -5.16 -13.38 -10.77
C LEU A 54 -4.25 -13.86 -11.92
N GLU A 55 -2.95 -13.58 -11.82
CA GLU A 55 -1.96 -13.84 -12.87
C GLU A 55 -2.31 -13.26 -14.25
N PHE A 56 -3.05 -12.16 -14.27
CA PHE A 56 -3.43 -11.49 -15.50
C PHE A 56 -2.23 -11.03 -16.30
N ARG A 57 -2.30 -11.29 -17.60
CA ARG A 57 -1.32 -10.87 -18.62
C ARG A 57 -2.00 -9.93 -19.59
N ALA A 58 -1.48 -8.72 -19.72
CA ALA A 58 -1.87 -7.81 -20.81
C ALA A 58 -0.99 -8.03 -22.04
N GLU A 59 -1.41 -7.47 -23.16
CA GLU A 59 -0.54 -7.41 -24.35
C GLU A 59 0.74 -6.63 -24.02
N PRO A 60 1.92 -7.12 -24.41
CA PRO A 60 3.18 -6.46 -24.12
C PRO A 60 3.29 -5.11 -24.85
N LEU A 61 3.90 -4.13 -24.17
CA LEU A 61 4.11 -2.78 -24.69
C LEU A 61 5.58 -2.59 -25.08
N ASP A 62 5.87 -2.30 -26.34
CA ASP A 62 7.23 -1.96 -26.76
C ASP A 62 7.81 -0.76 -26.00
N VAL A 63 6.98 0.24 -25.77
CA VAL A 63 7.24 1.44 -24.97
C VAL A 63 6.05 1.69 -24.07
N VAL A 64 6.29 1.87 -22.78
CA VAL A 64 5.26 2.25 -21.81
C VAL A 64 5.13 3.79 -21.79
N ARG A 65 4.02 4.30 -22.32
CA ARG A 65 3.72 5.74 -22.33
C ARG A 65 3.00 6.12 -21.03
N VAL A 66 3.70 6.89 -20.18
CA VAL A 66 3.25 7.15 -18.81
C VAL A 66 2.69 8.56 -18.69
N GLY A 67 1.50 8.67 -18.10
CA GLY A 67 0.92 9.91 -17.61
C GLY A 67 0.94 9.97 -16.09
N PHE A 68 1.52 11.01 -15.52
CA PHE A 68 1.58 11.21 -14.07
C PHE A 68 0.48 12.18 -13.62
N VAL A 69 -0.28 11.80 -12.58
CA VAL A 69 -1.32 12.63 -11.97
C VAL A 69 -1.00 12.84 -10.49
N GLY A 70 -0.86 14.11 -10.08
CA GLY A 70 -0.41 14.48 -8.74
C GLY A 70 1.10 14.70 -8.67
N LEU A 71 1.53 15.95 -8.79
CA LEU A 71 2.94 16.35 -8.87
C LEU A 71 3.33 17.24 -7.68
N GLY A 72 2.78 16.91 -6.50
CA GLY A 72 3.11 17.53 -5.23
C GLY A 72 4.40 16.97 -4.61
N MET A 73 4.27 16.14 -3.56
CA MET A 73 5.43 15.61 -2.83
C MET A 73 6.10 14.40 -3.51
N ARG A 74 5.29 13.37 -3.88
CA ARG A 74 5.78 12.07 -4.37
C ARG A 74 5.99 12.04 -5.87
N GLY A 75 5.06 12.65 -6.61
CA GLY A 75 5.03 12.61 -8.07
C GLY A 75 6.31 13.06 -8.77
N PRO A 76 6.93 14.21 -8.42
CA PRO A 76 8.15 14.67 -9.07
C PRO A 76 9.31 13.67 -8.97
N GLY A 77 9.49 13.03 -7.81
CA GLY A 77 10.51 12.01 -7.63
C GLY A 77 10.22 10.74 -8.44
N ALA A 78 8.93 10.39 -8.66
CA ALA A 78 8.56 9.29 -9.55
C ALA A 78 8.88 9.64 -11.01
N VAL A 79 8.52 10.84 -11.48
CA VAL A 79 8.89 11.31 -12.82
C VAL A 79 10.41 11.23 -13.03
N GLU A 80 11.21 11.67 -12.07
CA GLU A 80 12.68 11.59 -12.14
C GLU A 80 13.14 10.12 -12.28
N ARG A 81 12.67 9.20 -11.42
CA ARG A 81 13.06 7.78 -11.46
C ARG A 81 12.71 7.11 -12.79
N PHE A 82 11.55 7.43 -13.37
CA PHE A 82 11.14 6.88 -14.65
C PHE A 82 12.04 7.30 -15.83
N THR A 83 12.78 8.41 -15.71
CA THR A 83 13.76 8.81 -16.73
C THR A 83 14.97 7.88 -16.81
N TYR A 84 15.17 7.01 -15.82
CA TYR A 84 16.25 6.01 -15.78
C TYR A 84 15.80 4.61 -16.17
N ILE A 85 14.56 4.45 -16.64
CA ILE A 85 14.01 3.15 -17.03
C ILE A 85 13.87 3.08 -18.54
N ASP A 86 14.55 2.09 -19.15
CA ASP A 86 14.47 1.87 -20.59
C ASP A 86 13.08 1.42 -21.05
N GLY A 87 12.67 1.91 -22.22
CA GLY A 87 11.37 1.59 -22.80
C GLY A 87 10.21 2.36 -22.15
N VAL A 88 10.50 3.50 -21.53
CA VAL A 88 9.52 4.47 -21.02
C VAL A 88 9.47 5.71 -21.90
N ALA A 89 8.27 6.22 -22.12
CA ALA A 89 8.03 7.58 -22.60
C ALA A 89 7.12 8.31 -21.62
N ILE A 90 7.60 9.37 -21.01
CA ILE A 90 6.78 10.24 -20.15
C ILE A 90 6.04 11.19 -21.06
N THR A 91 4.76 10.93 -21.34
CA THR A 91 3.97 11.64 -22.35
C THR A 91 3.04 12.69 -21.77
N ALA A 92 2.69 12.58 -20.50
CA ALA A 92 1.73 13.47 -19.87
C ALA A 92 2.07 13.74 -18.39
N LEU A 93 1.90 15.01 -17.98
CA LEU A 93 2.07 15.48 -16.60
C LEU A 93 0.81 16.26 -16.20
N CYS A 94 0.20 15.90 -15.06
CA CYS A 94 -1.04 16.50 -14.58
C CYS A 94 -0.99 16.83 -13.09
N ASP A 95 -1.38 18.04 -12.73
CA ASP A 95 -1.64 18.45 -11.36
C ASP A 95 -2.81 19.47 -11.34
N LYS A 96 -3.43 19.66 -10.20
CA LYS A 96 -4.43 20.72 -10.00
C LYS A 96 -3.83 22.11 -10.32
N TYR A 97 -2.56 22.32 -9.97
CA TYR A 97 -1.83 23.58 -10.17
C TYR A 97 -0.90 23.48 -11.36
N GLN A 98 -1.04 24.42 -12.32
CA GLN A 98 -0.25 24.43 -13.55
C GLN A 98 1.26 24.42 -13.29
N GLU A 99 1.74 25.22 -12.35
CA GLU A 99 3.17 25.30 -12.01
C GLU A 99 3.74 23.97 -11.49
N ARG A 100 2.92 23.16 -10.79
CA ARG A 100 3.32 21.81 -10.36
C ARG A 100 3.35 20.84 -11.53
N ALA A 101 2.39 20.94 -12.45
CA ALA A 101 2.35 20.10 -13.64
C ALA A 101 3.53 20.39 -14.59
N GLU A 102 3.99 21.65 -14.67
CA GLU A 102 5.12 22.04 -15.51
C GLU A 102 6.50 21.76 -14.87
N ALA A 103 6.59 21.80 -13.54
CA ALA A 103 7.86 21.70 -12.84
C ALA A 103 8.69 20.45 -13.19
N PRO A 104 8.15 19.22 -13.30
CA PRO A 104 8.93 18.02 -13.61
C PRO A 104 9.50 17.96 -15.03
N GLN A 105 9.11 18.86 -15.95
CA GLN A 105 9.70 18.94 -17.29
C GLN A 105 11.22 19.09 -17.28
N HIS A 106 11.78 19.64 -16.19
CA HIS A 106 13.23 19.79 -16.09
C HIS A 106 13.95 18.42 -16.02
N TYR A 107 13.35 17.40 -15.39
CA TYR A 107 13.92 16.04 -15.36
C TYR A 107 13.97 15.43 -16.75
N LEU A 108 12.89 15.62 -17.56
CA LEU A 108 12.85 15.14 -18.95
C LEU A 108 13.95 15.81 -19.78
N ARG A 109 14.09 17.14 -19.65
CA ARG A 109 15.16 17.88 -20.36
C ARG A 109 16.56 17.40 -19.96
N MET A 110 16.78 17.15 -18.66
CA MET A 110 18.08 16.64 -18.18
C MET A 110 18.39 15.25 -18.73
N ALA A 111 17.36 14.39 -18.86
CA ALA A 111 17.48 13.05 -19.44
C ALA A 111 17.49 13.04 -20.98
N GLY A 112 17.34 14.20 -21.65
CA GLY A 112 17.25 14.29 -23.09
C GLY A 112 15.95 13.70 -23.68
N MET A 113 14.92 13.55 -22.86
CA MET A 113 13.60 13.09 -23.27
C MET A 113 12.78 14.24 -23.90
N PRO A 114 11.80 13.93 -24.77
CA PRO A 114 10.83 14.91 -25.25
C PRO A 114 10.04 15.53 -24.08
N GLU A 115 9.57 16.76 -24.24
CA GLU A 115 8.66 17.38 -23.28
C GLU A 115 7.30 16.65 -23.29
N ALA A 116 6.76 16.42 -22.10
CA ALA A 116 5.45 15.83 -21.90
C ALA A 116 4.34 16.87 -22.08
N LYS A 117 3.17 16.45 -22.50
CA LYS A 117 1.99 17.30 -22.53
C LYS A 117 1.52 17.62 -21.11
N VAL A 118 1.22 18.89 -20.86
CA VAL A 118 0.79 19.37 -19.54
C VAL A 118 -0.71 19.50 -19.48
N TYR A 119 -1.29 18.94 -18.42
CA TYR A 119 -2.69 19.05 -18.05
C TYR A 119 -2.80 19.64 -16.64
N TYR A 120 -3.81 20.47 -16.38
CA TYR A 120 -4.00 21.08 -15.07
C TYR A 120 -5.45 21.41 -14.77
N GLY A 121 -5.73 21.73 -13.49
CA GLY A 121 -7.08 22.03 -12.99
C GLY A 121 -7.72 20.79 -12.34
N ASP A 122 -8.86 20.99 -11.71
CA ASP A 122 -9.54 19.94 -10.93
C ASP A 122 -9.92 18.71 -11.76
N GLU A 123 -10.21 18.87 -13.05
CA GLU A 123 -10.56 17.79 -13.97
C GLU A 123 -9.48 17.52 -15.04
N GLY A 124 -8.28 18.10 -14.89
CA GLY A 124 -7.19 17.93 -15.86
C GLY A 124 -6.81 16.47 -16.12
N TYR A 125 -6.96 15.61 -15.12
CA TYR A 125 -6.72 14.17 -15.24
C TYR A 125 -7.63 13.47 -16.26
N LYS A 126 -8.85 13.97 -16.49
CA LYS A 126 -9.78 13.36 -17.48
C LYS A 126 -9.20 13.42 -18.88
N ALA A 127 -8.73 14.59 -19.29
CA ALA A 127 -8.12 14.75 -20.61
C ALA A 127 -6.80 13.98 -20.77
N LEU A 128 -6.07 13.74 -19.67
CA LEU A 128 -4.91 12.84 -19.67
C LEU A 128 -5.34 11.39 -19.88
N CYS A 129 -6.36 10.91 -19.15
CA CYS A 129 -6.89 9.54 -19.27
C CYS A 129 -7.51 9.26 -20.65
N GLU A 130 -8.12 10.26 -21.28
CA GLU A 130 -8.70 10.17 -22.63
C GLU A 130 -7.63 10.18 -23.75
N SER A 131 -6.38 10.52 -23.43
CA SER A 131 -5.31 10.64 -24.45
C SER A 131 -4.89 9.25 -24.98
N ASP A 132 -4.80 9.13 -26.31
CA ASP A 132 -4.25 7.95 -26.98
C ASP A 132 -2.72 7.81 -26.78
N ASP A 133 -2.06 8.84 -26.26
CA ASP A 133 -0.62 8.86 -26.00
C ASP A 133 -0.25 8.36 -24.59
N VAL A 134 -1.19 7.81 -23.83
CA VAL A 134 -0.98 7.28 -22.47
C VAL A 134 -1.41 5.81 -22.40
N ASP A 135 -0.55 4.94 -21.88
CA ASP A 135 -0.83 3.53 -21.60
C ASP A 135 -1.00 3.27 -20.10
N LEU A 136 -0.19 3.95 -19.29
CA LEU A 136 -0.14 3.83 -17.83
C LEU A 136 -0.42 5.18 -17.17
N VAL A 137 -1.39 5.22 -16.26
CA VAL A 137 -1.64 6.37 -15.38
C VAL A 137 -1.03 6.10 -14.01
N TYR A 138 -0.03 6.90 -13.63
CA TYR A 138 0.62 6.86 -12.32
C TYR A 138 -0.02 7.92 -11.42
N ILE A 139 -0.66 7.50 -10.32
CA ILE A 139 -1.48 8.35 -9.45
C ILE A 139 -0.77 8.60 -8.13
N ALA A 140 -0.44 9.86 -7.85
CA ALA A 140 0.21 10.32 -6.62
C ALA A 140 -0.47 11.56 -6.02
N THR A 141 -1.79 11.63 -6.12
CA THR A 141 -2.66 12.68 -5.59
C THR A 141 -2.90 12.50 -4.08
N PRO A 142 -3.60 13.40 -3.39
CA PRO A 142 -4.22 13.08 -2.09
C PRO A 142 -5.13 11.86 -2.19
N TRP A 143 -5.20 11.06 -1.11
CA TRP A 143 -5.86 9.74 -1.10
C TRP A 143 -7.32 9.75 -1.57
N GLN A 144 -8.05 10.84 -1.26
CA GLN A 144 -9.46 10.99 -1.62
C GLN A 144 -9.71 11.01 -3.13
N MET A 145 -8.68 11.29 -3.93
CA MET A 145 -8.79 11.35 -5.40
C MET A 145 -8.36 10.06 -6.10
N HIS A 146 -7.75 9.11 -5.38
CA HIS A 146 -7.15 7.93 -5.97
C HIS A 146 -8.13 7.11 -6.77
N VAL A 147 -9.26 6.74 -6.18
CA VAL A 147 -10.24 5.83 -6.78
C VAL A 147 -10.97 6.47 -7.94
N GLU A 148 -11.39 7.75 -7.81
CA GLU A 148 -12.04 8.47 -8.89
C GLU A 148 -11.16 8.51 -10.15
N ILE A 149 -9.89 8.88 -9.99
CA ILE A 149 -8.94 8.96 -11.11
C ILE A 149 -8.64 7.57 -11.68
N ALA A 150 -8.44 6.56 -10.81
CA ALA A 150 -8.12 5.21 -11.22
C ALA A 150 -9.25 4.55 -12.01
N VAL A 151 -10.49 4.66 -11.52
CA VAL A 151 -11.68 4.12 -12.21
C VAL A 151 -11.84 4.79 -13.57
N TYR A 152 -11.73 6.12 -13.62
CA TYR A 152 -11.83 6.87 -14.86
C TYR A 152 -10.76 6.46 -15.88
N ALA A 153 -9.51 6.26 -15.42
CA ALA A 153 -8.41 5.79 -16.27
C ALA A 153 -8.67 4.37 -16.82
N MET A 154 -9.12 3.45 -15.96
CA MET A 154 -9.43 2.07 -16.36
C MET A 154 -10.61 2.00 -17.35
N GLU A 155 -11.62 2.83 -17.18
CA GLU A 155 -12.75 2.95 -18.12
C GLU A 155 -12.31 3.46 -19.51
N HIS A 156 -11.16 4.14 -19.58
CA HIS A 156 -10.53 4.56 -20.85
C HIS A 156 -9.41 3.59 -21.29
N GLY A 157 -9.39 2.36 -20.74
CA GLY A 157 -8.47 1.30 -21.17
C GLY A 157 -7.03 1.49 -20.73
N LYS A 158 -6.76 2.34 -19.71
CA LYS A 158 -5.41 2.59 -19.21
C LYS A 158 -5.06 1.60 -18.10
N HIS A 159 -3.81 1.14 -18.06
CA HIS A 159 -3.24 0.54 -16.87
C HIS A 159 -3.07 1.61 -15.78
N VAL A 160 -3.14 1.20 -14.52
CA VAL A 160 -3.10 2.13 -13.40
C VAL A 160 -2.13 1.66 -12.33
N ALA A 161 -1.34 2.59 -11.80
CA ALA A 161 -0.50 2.40 -10.63
C ALA A 161 -0.79 3.52 -9.61
N ILE A 162 -1.13 3.14 -8.38
CA ILE A 162 -1.68 4.06 -7.37
C ILE A 162 -0.78 4.08 -6.15
N GLU A 163 -0.39 5.28 -5.68
CA GLU A 163 0.31 5.48 -4.40
C GLU A 163 -0.54 5.00 -3.22
N VAL A 164 0.13 4.67 -2.16
CA VAL A 164 -0.44 4.04 -0.96
C VAL A 164 -1.15 5.04 -0.02
N PRO A 165 -2.30 4.62 0.55
CA PRO A 165 -3.16 3.49 0.17
C PRO A 165 -3.93 3.78 -1.13
N CYS A 166 -4.31 2.74 -1.87
CA CYS A 166 -5.07 2.92 -3.12
C CYS A 166 -6.49 3.41 -2.90
N ALA A 167 -7.09 3.05 -1.79
CA ALA A 167 -8.47 3.33 -1.43
C ALA A 167 -8.58 3.60 0.08
N ASN A 168 -9.63 4.28 0.50
CA ASN A 168 -9.87 4.63 1.91
C ASN A 168 -11.01 3.83 2.54
N THR A 169 -11.86 3.21 1.72
CA THR A 169 -13.00 2.42 2.16
C THR A 169 -13.07 1.09 1.43
N VAL A 170 -13.77 0.12 2.03
CA VAL A 170 -14.02 -1.20 1.41
C VAL A 170 -14.83 -1.06 0.13
N GLU A 171 -15.78 -0.11 0.09
CA GLU A 171 -16.54 0.19 -1.12
C GLU A 171 -15.63 0.68 -2.26
N GLU A 172 -14.71 1.60 -1.98
CA GLU A 172 -13.71 2.07 -2.93
C GLU A 172 -12.78 0.93 -3.40
N CYS A 173 -12.40 0.01 -2.50
CA CYS A 173 -11.64 -1.19 -2.89
C CYS A 173 -12.41 -2.03 -3.93
N TRP A 174 -13.70 -2.26 -3.70
CA TRP A 174 -14.55 -2.98 -4.67
C TRP A 174 -14.72 -2.24 -5.98
N GLN A 175 -14.81 -0.90 -5.96
CA GLN A 175 -14.88 -0.09 -7.20
C GLN A 175 -13.61 -0.29 -8.05
N LEU A 176 -12.43 -0.33 -7.43
CA LEU A 176 -11.17 -0.61 -8.13
C LEU A 176 -11.14 -2.02 -8.72
N VAL A 177 -11.51 -3.03 -7.93
CA VAL A 177 -11.57 -4.44 -8.39
C VAL A 177 -12.54 -4.58 -9.56
N ASP A 178 -13.75 -4.04 -9.43
CA ASP A 178 -14.78 -4.13 -10.47
C ASP A 178 -14.37 -3.41 -11.77
N ALA A 179 -13.75 -2.25 -11.66
CA ALA A 179 -13.28 -1.51 -12.82
C ALA A 179 -12.13 -2.24 -13.54
N ALA A 180 -11.15 -2.77 -12.79
CA ALA A 180 -10.04 -3.53 -13.36
C ALA A 180 -10.52 -4.82 -14.04
N GLU A 181 -11.38 -5.62 -13.38
CA GLU A 181 -11.94 -6.86 -13.92
C GLU A 181 -12.78 -6.63 -15.18
N ARG A 182 -13.57 -5.54 -15.20
CA ARG A 182 -14.43 -5.18 -16.34
C ARG A 182 -13.64 -4.75 -17.55
N ASN A 183 -12.63 -3.91 -17.35
CA ASN A 183 -11.87 -3.32 -18.44
C ASN A 183 -10.64 -4.13 -18.85
N ARG A 184 -10.33 -5.20 -18.10
CA ARG A 184 -9.19 -6.10 -18.39
C ARG A 184 -7.87 -5.34 -18.48
N VAL A 185 -7.60 -4.47 -17.51
CA VAL A 185 -6.36 -3.70 -17.40
C VAL A 185 -5.69 -3.96 -16.06
N HIS A 186 -4.38 -3.78 -15.99
CA HIS A 186 -3.66 -3.81 -14.73
C HIS A 186 -4.03 -2.62 -13.86
N CYS A 187 -4.30 -2.88 -12.59
CA CYS A 187 -4.37 -1.90 -11.53
C CYS A 187 -3.53 -2.39 -10.37
N THR A 188 -2.55 -1.63 -9.95
CA THR A 188 -1.59 -2.02 -8.92
C THR A 188 -1.39 -0.95 -7.86
N ILE A 189 -0.96 -1.38 -6.69
CA ILE A 189 -0.51 -0.52 -5.60
C ILE A 189 0.99 -0.27 -5.70
N LEU A 190 1.42 0.94 -5.39
CA LEU A 190 2.82 1.32 -5.35
C LEU A 190 3.41 1.10 -3.93
N GLU A 191 3.32 -0.17 -3.47
CA GLU A 191 3.84 -0.56 -2.15
C GLU A 191 5.33 -0.88 -2.25
N ASN A 192 6.13 0.16 -2.07
CA ASN A 192 7.57 0.10 -2.21
C ASN A 192 8.27 -0.82 -1.19
N CYS A 193 7.67 -1.02 0.00
CA CYS A 193 8.27 -1.87 1.04
C CYS A 193 8.37 -3.35 0.65
N CYS A 194 7.53 -3.81 -0.29
CA CYS A 194 7.68 -5.13 -0.90
C CYS A 194 8.99 -5.31 -1.68
N TYR A 195 9.67 -4.22 -2.03
CA TYR A 195 10.93 -4.23 -2.78
C TYR A 195 12.15 -3.81 -1.95
N ASP A 196 11.99 -3.66 -0.64
CA ASP A 196 13.13 -3.43 0.23
C ASP A 196 14.08 -4.65 0.24
N HIS A 197 15.37 -4.39 0.33
CA HIS A 197 16.39 -5.43 0.21
C HIS A 197 16.25 -6.56 1.22
N PHE A 198 15.88 -6.24 2.47
CA PHE A 198 15.69 -7.24 3.50
C PHE A 198 14.42 -8.04 3.28
N GLU A 199 13.28 -7.36 3.01
CA GLU A 199 11.99 -7.99 2.77
C GLU A 199 12.02 -8.92 1.55
N LEU A 200 12.63 -8.49 0.43
CA LEU A 200 12.84 -9.35 -0.74
C LEU A 200 13.71 -10.57 -0.42
N THR A 201 14.78 -10.39 0.36
CA THR A 201 15.66 -11.51 0.73
C THR A 201 14.93 -12.49 1.65
N ALA A 202 14.21 -12.00 2.65
CA ALA A 202 13.42 -12.83 3.56
C ALA A 202 12.28 -13.55 2.81
N LEU A 203 11.63 -12.88 1.86
CA LEU A 203 10.64 -13.50 0.97
C LEU A 203 11.26 -14.66 0.18
N TYR A 204 12.43 -14.46 -0.42
CA TYR A 204 13.08 -15.52 -1.18
C TYR A 204 13.51 -16.68 -0.28
N MET A 205 13.99 -16.40 0.93
CA MET A 205 14.27 -17.44 1.95
C MET A 205 13.01 -18.22 2.30
N ALA A 206 11.86 -17.55 2.48
CA ALA A 206 10.59 -18.19 2.73
C ALA A 206 10.19 -19.11 1.57
N GLN A 207 10.30 -18.64 0.34
CA GLN A 207 10.04 -19.43 -0.88
C GLN A 207 10.97 -20.64 -1.02
N GLN A 208 12.20 -20.55 -0.50
CA GLN A 208 13.13 -21.69 -0.43
C GLN A 208 12.90 -22.62 0.77
N GLY A 209 11.88 -22.33 1.60
CA GLY A 209 11.49 -23.16 2.75
C GLY A 209 12.42 -23.04 3.97
N LEU A 210 13.31 -22.02 4.04
CA LEU A 210 14.27 -21.89 5.13
C LEU A 210 13.61 -21.68 6.48
N PHE A 211 12.45 -21.01 6.52
CA PHE A 211 11.70 -20.78 7.75
C PHE A 211 10.79 -21.93 8.15
N GLY A 212 10.66 -22.99 7.30
CA GLY A 212 9.65 -24.01 7.45
C GLY A 212 8.26 -23.45 7.20
N GLU A 213 7.26 -23.89 7.96
CA GLU A 213 5.90 -23.31 7.91
C GLU A 213 5.88 -21.99 8.69
N ILE A 214 5.52 -20.89 8.04
CA ILE A 214 5.38 -19.58 8.72
C ILE A 214 4.04 -19.59 9.46
N ILE A 215 4.09 -19.34 10.76
CA ILE A 215 2.93 -19.39 11.66
C ILE A 215 2.50 -18.03 12.18
N HIS A 216 3.41 -17.05 12.12
CA HIS A 216 3.17 -15.70 12.60
C HIS A 216 4.02 -14.68 11.85
N ALA A 217 3.49 -13.47 11.67
CA ALA A 217 4.20 -12.34 11.11
C ALA A 217 3.89 -11.06 11.91
N GLU A 218 4.81 -10.08 11.86
CA GLU A 218 4.58 -8.76 12.45
C GLU A 218 4.87 -7.68 11.42
N GLY A 219 4.03 -6.64 11.40
CA GLY A 219 4.19 -5.49 10.53
C GLY A 219 3.76 -4.19 11.21
N ALA A 220 4.20 -3.06 10.67
CA ALA A 220 3.81 -1.77 11.24
C ALA A 220 3.97 -0.62 10.26
N TYR A 221 3.31 0.50 10.58
CA TYR A 221 3.72 1.82 10.16
C TYR A 221 3.92 2.70 11.39
N ILE A 222 5.16 2.74 11.87
CA ILE A 222 5.60 3.58 12.98
C ILE A 222 6.50 4.66 12.40
N HIS A 223 6.00 5.89 12.31
CA HIS A 223 6.72 6.99 11.70
C HIS A 223 6.31 8.31 12.35
N ASN A 224 7.17 8.91 13.13
CA ASN A 224 6.89 10.23 13.68
C ASN A 224 6.74 11.27 12.53
N LEU A 225 5.50 11.62 12.21
CA LEU A 225 5.18 12.60 11.15
C LEU A 225 5.10 14.05 11.67
N GLU A 226 5.30 14.30 12.95
CA GLU A 226 5.21 15.64 13.53
C GLU A 226 6.01 16.69 12.72
N PRO A 227 7.27 16.42 12.29
CA PRO A 227 8.04 17.39 11.49
C PRO A 227 7.51 17.60 10.06
N TYR A 228 6.62 16.72 9.59
CA TYR A 228 6.20 16.65 8.18
C TYR A 228 4.78 17.14 7.92
N TRP A 229 3.91 17.27 8.94
CA TRP A 229 2.50 17.63 8.74
C TRP A 229 2.29 18.89 7.90
N GLN A 230 3.09 19.92 8.12
CA GLN A 230 3.01 21.19 7.41
C GLN A 230 3.44 21.12 5.93
N HIS A 231 4.05 20.00 5.49
CA HIS A 231 4.47 19.83 4.10
C HIS A 231 3.33 19.31 3.21
N TYR A 232 2.26 18.76 3.81
CA TYR A 232 1.09 18.33 3.05
C TYR A 232 0.21 19.54 2.73
N ALA A 233 0.01 19.79 1.41
CA ALA A 233 -0.81 20.88 0.96
C ALA A 233 -2.20 20.86 1.61
N ASP A 234 -2.64 22.03 2.06
CA ASP A 234 -3.96 22.21 2.69
C ASP A 234 -4.23 21.26 3.88
N ASN A 235 -3.17 20.76 4.52
CA ASN A 235 -3.22 19.83 5.67
C ASN A 235 -4.01 18.52 5.42
N TRP A 236 -4.32 18.14 4.18
CA TRP A 236 -5.23 17.04 3.83
C TRP A 236 -4.95 15.73 4.58
N ARG A 237 -3.66 15.41 4.82
CA ARG A 237 -3.30 14.16 5.51
C ARG A 237 -3.57 14.24 7.01
N LEU A 238 -3.34 15.39 7.65
CA LEU A 238 -3.65 15.59 9.05
C LEU A 238 -5.17 15.62 9.27
N GLU A 239 -5.93 16.25 8.38
CA GLU A 239 -7.40 16.23 8.38
C GLU A 239 -7.93 14.80 8.29
N TYR A 240 -7.35 13.97 7.40
CA TYR A 240 -7.72 12.57 7.30
C TYR A 240 -7.47 11.81 8.62
N ASN A 241 -6.29 12.01 9.24
CA ASN A 241 -5.98 11.43 10.55
C ASN A 241 -6.89 11.94 11.66
N GLN A 242 -7.28 13.22 11.63
CA GLN A 242 -8.23 13.80 12.57
C GLN A 242 -9.61 13.10 12.50
N ALA A 243 -10.10 12.88 11.29
CA ALA A 243 -11.45 12.38 11.05
C ALA A 243 -11.59 10.86 11.25
N ASN A 244 -10.50 10.09 11.13
CA ASN A 244 -10.52 8.63 11.16
C ASN A 244 -9.84 8.06 12.41
N ASN A 245 -10.17 6.80 12.75
CA ASN A 245 -9.55 6.07 13.84
C ASN A 245 -9.31 4.62 13.42
N GLY A 246 -8.10 4.29 13.00
CA GLY A 246 -7.77 2.95 12.54
C GLY A 246 -6.35 2.89 12.01
N ASP A 247 -5.97 1.73 11.48
CA ASP A 247 -4.69 1.56 10.77
C ASP A 247 -4.81 2.08 9.33
N ILE A 248 -4.89 3.39 9.20
CA ILE A 248 -5.15 4.10 7.94
C ILE A 248 -3.98 4.09 6.96
N TYR A 249 -2.86 3.47 7.32
CA TYR A 249 -1.66 3.36 6.48
C TYR A 249 -0.96 2.02 6.68
N ALA A 250 -1.74 0.94 6.67
CA ALA A 250 -1.30 -0.41 6.97
C ALA A 250 -0.36 -1.02 5.91
N THR A 251 -0.40 -0.51 4.68
CA THR A 251 0.16 -1.16 3.49
C THR A 251 1.64 -1.50 3.61
N HIS A 252 2.45 -0.62 4.21
CA HIS A 252 3.89 -0.84 4.42
C HIS A 252 4.21 -2.00 5.37
N GLY A 253 3.32 -2.27 6.32
CA GLY A 253 3.48 -3.40 7.23
C GLY A 253 2.85 -4.68 6.72
N ILE A 254 1.63 -4.58 6.14
CA ILE A 254 0.86 -5.75 5.73
C ILE A 254 1.35 -6.34 4.40
N GLY A 255 1.73 -5.49 3.42
CA GLY A 255 2.08 -5.93 2.07
C GLY A 255 3.20 -6.97 2.03
N PRO A 256 4.41 -6.68 2.57
CA PRO A 256 5.50 -7.64 2.59
C PRO A 256 5.16 -8.94 3.35
N ASN A 257 4.36 -8.85 4.41
CA ASN A 257 3.90 -10.03 5.16
C ASN A 257 2.91 -10.86 4.34
N CYS A 258 1.96 -10.23 3.63
CA CYS A 258 1.02 -10.93 2.75
C CYS A 258 1.76 -11.67 1.62
N GLN A 259 2.81 -11.07 1.06
CA GLN A 259 3.65 -11.74 0.07
C GLN A 259 4.33 -12.99 0.64
N ALA A 260 4.92 -12.90 1.83
CA ALA A 260 5.57 -14.04 2.49
C ALA A 260 4.59 -15.15 2.91
N LEU A 261 3.34 -14.81 3.20
CA LEU A 261 2.26 -15.73 3.57
C LEU A 261 1.45 -16.24 2.37
N ASN A 262 1.80 -15.85 1.14
CA ASN A 262 1.10 -16.23 -0.09
C ASN A 262 -0.40 -15.85 -0.08
N ILE A 263 -0.74 -14.71 0.47
CA ILE A 263 -2.11 -14.21 0.46
C ILE A 263 -2.59 -14.02 -0.98
N HIS A 264 -3.82 -14.45 -1.28
CA HIS A 264 -4.44 -14.62 -2.61
C HIS A 264 -3.77 -15.68 -3.51
N ARG A 265 -2.76 -16.41 -2.98
CA ARG A 265 -1.98 -17.41 -3.73
C ARG A 265 -1.77 -18.68 -2.89
N GLY A 266 -2.86 -19.15 -2.24
CA GLY A 266 -2.88 -20.33 -1.37
C GLY A 266 -3.37 -20.06 0.05
N ASP A 267 -3.39 -18.79 0.49
CA ASP A 267 -4.00 -18.33 1.74
C ASP A 267 -4.78 -17.04 1.52
N ARG A 268 -5.58 -16.59 2.49
CA ARG A 268 -6.23 -15.29 2.54
C ARG A 268 -6.38 -14.80 3.97
N LEU A 269 -6.52 -13.51 4.14
CA LEU A 269 -6.87 -12.94 5.44
C LEU A 269 -8.32 -13.32 5.77
N ASP A 270 -8.57 -13.73 7.01
CA ASP A 270 -9.90 -14.19 7.45
C ASP A 270 -10.65 -13.12 8.23
N TYR A 271 -10.11 -12.71 9.38
CA TYR A 271 -10.69 -11.64 10.19
C TYR A 271 -9.61 -10.89 10.98
N LEU A 272 -9.97 -9.71 11.43
CA LEU A 272 -9.14 -8.88 12.30
C LEU A 272 -9.86 -8.40 13.56
N VAL A 273 -9.06 -8.03 14.56
CA VAL A 273 -9.50 -7.29 15.76
C VAL A 273 -8.55 -6.13 15.98
N ALA A 274 -9.08 -4.93 16.17
CA ALA A 274 -8.28 -3.74 16.37
C ALA A 274 -8.63 -2.99 17.67
N MET A 275 -7.61 -2.37 18.26
CA MET A 275 -7.71 -1.53 19.45
C MET A 275 -6.96 -0.22 19.26
N SER A 276 -7.55 0.87 19.74
CA SER A 276 -6.98 2.21 19.69
C SER A 276 -6.73 2.74 21.10
N THR A 277 -5.63 3.48 21.26
CA THR A 277 -5.44 4.31 22.46
C THR A 277 -6.27 5.60 22.37
N LYS A 278 -6.32 6.37 23.46
CA LYS A 278 -6.78 7.76 23.39
C LYS A 278 -5.82 8.58 22.49
N SER A 279 -6.37 9.62 21.87
CA SER A 279 -5.60 10.64 21.15
C SER A 279 -5.12 11.71 22.14
N VAL A 280 -3.83 11.80 22.33
CA VAL A 280 -3.18 12.84 23.19
C VAL A 280 -2.36 13.77 22.32
N ASN A 281 -1.36 13.22 21.62
CA ASN A 281 -0.54 13.99 20.70
C ASN A 281 -1.32 14.39 19.44
N GLY A 282 -2.17 13.50 18.92
CA GLY A 282 -3.06 13.83 17.82
C GLY A 282 -3.91 15.05 18.11
N THR A 283 -4.61 15.09 19.26
CA THR A 283 -5.42 16.25 19.68
C THR A 283 -4.58 17.51 19.84
N LYS A 284 -3.36 17.41 20.40
CA LYS A 284 -2.45 18.54 20.49
C LYS A 284 -2.07 19.10 19.13
N LEU A 285 -1.70 18.21 18.19
CA LEU A 285 -1.26 18.60 16.83
C LEU A 285 -2.38 19.26 16.02
N VAL A 286 -3.59 18.69 16.03
CA VAL A 286 -4.71 19.29 15.28
C VAL A 286 -5.12 20.65 15.88
N LYS A 287 -5.00 20.81 17.19
CA LYS A 287 -5.21 22.10 17.84
C LYS A 287 -4.16 23.13 17.44
N GLU A 288 -2.90 22.77 17.41
CA GLU A 288 -1.80 23.67 17.08
C GLU A 288 -1.78 24.04 15.58
N LEU A 289 -2.07 23.09 14.69
CA LEU A 289 -1.90 23.27 13.24
C LEU A 289 -3.20 23.65 12.51
N MET A 290 -4.35 23.25 13.03
CA MET A 290 -5.65 23.42 12.36
C MET A 290 -6.67 24.19 13.20
N ASN A 291 -6.37 24.48 14.48
CA ASN A 291 -7.30 25.07 15.46
C ASN A 291 -8.57 24.23 15.70
N GLU A 292 -8.42 22.89 15.68
CA GLU A 292 -9.45 21.90 15.98
C GLU A 292 -9.27 21.34 17.39
N GLU A 293 -10.37 20.99 18.06
CA GLU A 293 -10.33 20.58 19.47
C GLU A 293 -10.22 19.06 19.66
N GLU A 294 -10.58 18.27 18.65
CA GLU A 294 -10.64 16.81 18.75
C GLU A 294 -9.93 16.12 17.58
N CYS A 295 -9.23 15.02 17.88
CA CYS A 295 -8.68 14.10 16.92
C CYS A 295 -9.20 12.70 17.23
N ARG A 296 -9.83 12.05 16.25
CA ARG A 296 -10.37 10.68 16.42
C ARG A 296 -9.28 9.62 16.38
N GLN A 297 -8.22 9.84 15.61
CA GLN A 297 -7.09 8.92 15.51
C GLN A 297 -6.42 8.75 16.87
N GLY A 298 -6.42 7.54 17.41
CA GLY A 298 -5.61 7.22 18.57
C GLY A 298 -4.12 7.34 18.27
N ASP A 299 -3.31 7.68 19.26
CA ASP A 299 -1.86 7.83 19.08
C ASP A 299 -1.17 6.48 18.72
N GLN A 300 -1.81 5.36 19.12
CA GLN A 300 -1.36 4.01 18.79
C GLN A 300 -2.56 3.12 18.45
N ILE A 301 -2.48 2.41 17.34
CA ILE A 301 -3.41 1.34 16.94
C ILE A 301 -2.64 0.01 16.98
N ASN A 302 -3.29 -1.03 17.48
CA ASN A 302 -2.80 -2.40 17.42
C ASN A 302 -3.90 -3.27 16.80
N THR A 303 -3.52 -4.12 15.86
CA THR A 303 -4.43 -4.97 15.11
C THR A 303 -3.89 -6.39 15.08
N LEU A 304 -4.72 -7.37 15.42
CA LEU A 304 -4.43 -8.78 15.23
C LEU A 304 -5.26 -9.31 14.08
N ILE A 305 -4.62 -9.98 13.15
CA ILE A 305 -5.24 -10.57 11.96
C ILE A 305 -5.01 -12.07 12.00
N ARG A 306 -6.00 -12.86 11.56
CA ARG A 306 -5.86 -14.29 11.33
C ARG A 306 -6.07 -14.60 9.86
N THR A 307 -5.30 -15.54 9.31
CA THR A 307 -5.51 -16.10 7.98
C THR A 307 -6.38 -17.36 8.03
N VAL A 308 -6.92 -17.77 6.89
CA VAL A 308 -7.74 -18.99 6.77
C VAL A 308 -6.92 -20.24 7.10
N ASN A 309 -5.65 -20.28 6.70
CA ASN A 309 -4.75 -21.40 7.02
C ASN A 309 -4.23 -21.37 8.47
N GLY A 310 -4.57 -20.34 9.25
CA GLY A 310 -4.32 -20.28 10.68
C GLY A 310 -3.10 -19.49 11.12
N CYS A 311 -2.39 -18.84 10.21
CA CYS A 311 -1.35 -17.86 10.56
C CYS A 311 -1.95 -16.65 11.26
N THR A 312 -1.13 -15.93 12.03
CA THR A 312 -1.51 -14.66 12.64
C THR A 312 -0.57 -13.54 12.21
N ILE A 313 -1.09 -12.32 12.11
CA ILE A 313 -0.29 -11.13 11.86
C ILE A 313 -0.58 -10.10 12.94
N ASP A 314 0.45 -9.55 13.58
CA ASP A 314 0.36 -8.39 14.48
C ASP A 314 0.74 -7.13 13.70
N MET A 315 -0.17 -6.15 13.67
CA MET A 315 0.02 -4.88 12.97
C MET A 315 -0.03 -3.71 13.94
N GLN A 316 0.85 -2.73 13.76
CA GLN A 316 0.88 -1.52 14.55
C GLN A 316 0.89 -0.27 13.67
N HIS A 317 0.11 0.73 14.07
CA HIS A 317 0.12 2.06 13.46
C HIS A 317 0.40 3.14 14.50
N ASN A 318 1.38 4.01 14.24
CA ASN A 318 1.73 5.13 15.11
C ASN A 318 2.44 6.23 14.32
N VAL A 319 1.76 7.36 14.11
CA VAL A 319 2.31 8.51 13.36
C VAL A 319 2.33 9.80 14.20
N MET A 320 1.83 9.73 15.45
CA MET A 320 1.62 10.88 16.31
C MET A 320 2.60 10.97 17.49
N THR A 321 3.53 10.01 17.61
CA THR A 321 4.46 9.97 18.74
C THR A 321 5.92 9.86 18.28
N PRO A 322 6.91 10.26 19.11
CA PRO A 322 8.32 10.26 18.75
C PRO A 322 8.96 8.84 18.79
N ARG A 323 8.22 7.82 18.37
CA ARG A 323 8.81 6.48 18.18
C ARG A 323 9.78 6.50 17.01
N PRO A 324 10.95 5.84 17.10
CA PRO A 324 11.82 5.63 15.95
C PRO A 324 11.07 4.93 14.82
N TYR A 325 11.44 5.24 13.57
CA TYR A 325 10.87 4.60 12.40
C TYR A 325 10.99 3.08 12.47
N SER A 326 9.88 2.39 12.21
CA SER A 326 9.86 0.94 12.14
C SER A 326 8.66 0.46 11.33
N ARG A 327 8.88 -0.52 10.47
CA ARG A 327 7.83 -1.32 9.86
C ARG A 327 7.64 -2.66 10.56
N MET A 328 8.39 -2.88 11.65
CA MET A 328 8.58 -4.15 12.35
C MET A 328 9.17 -5.22 11.39
N TYR A 329 8.38 -5.82 10.59
CA TYR A 329 8.67 -6.89 9.65
C TYR A 329 9.38 -8.06 10.31
N GLN A 330 8.58 -8.99 10.80
CA GLN A 330 9.05 -10.25 11.37
C GLN A 330 8.32 -11.41 10.73
N LEU A 331 9.05 -12.49 10.48
CA LEU A 331 8.49 -13.77 10.05
C LEU A 331 8.90 -14.83 11.06
N VAL A 332 7.92 -15.51 11.65
CA VAL A 332 8.14 -16.59 12.63
C VAL A 332 7.71 -17.90 11.99
N GLY A 333 8.68 -18.74 11.70
CA GLY A 333 8.44 -20.06 11.13
C GLY A 333 8.83 -21.19 12.09
N THR A 334 8.48 -22.41 11.71
CA THR A 334 8.79 -23.60 12.52
C THR A 334 10.28 -23.96 12.53
N GLU A 335 11.05 -23.47 11.54
CA GLU A 335 12.47 -23.76 11.37
C GLU A 335 13.37 -22.52 11.46
N GLY A 336 12.80 -21.32 11.36
CA GLY A 336 13.54 -20.08 11.37
C GLY A 336 12.72 -18.85 11.68
N PHE A 337 13.42 -17.73 11.86
CA PHE A 337 12.88 -16.43 12.20
C PHE A 337 13.66 -15.33 11.48
N ALA A 338 12.94 -14.33 10.96
CA ALA A 338 13.50 -13.11 10.40
C ALA A 338 13.00 -11.90 11.17
N ASN A 339 13.88 -10.91 11.38
CA ASN A 339 13.54 -9.62 11.99
C ASN A 339 14.30 -8.49 11.32
N LYS A 340 13.58 -7.41 10.97
CA LYS A 340 14.22 -6.23 10.39
C LYS A 340 14.51 -5.12 11.39
N TYR A 341 13.57 -4.77 12.23
CA TYR A 341 13.67 -3.62 13.14
C TYR A 341 13.67 -4.06 14.60
N PRO A 342 14.51 -3.44 15.47
CA PRO A 342 15.50 -2.39 15.15
C PRO A 342 16.83 -2.94 14.62
N VAL A 343 17.01 -4.26 14.53
CA VAL A 343 18.21 -4.92 14.06
C VAL A 343 17.84 -5.96 13.03
N GLU A 344 18.43 -5.87 11.85
CA GLU A 344 18.30 -6.91 10.83
C GLU A 344 19.00 -8.19 11.27
N GLY A 345 18.25 -9.29 11.23
CA GLY A 345 18.80 -10.57 11.65
C GLY A 345 17.91 -11.76 11.33
N PHE A 346 18.54 -12.91 11.34
CA PHE A 346 17.91 -14.21 11.19
C PHE A 346 18.34 -15.13 12.32
N THR A 347 17.50 -16.10 12.64
CA THR A 347 17.90 -17.27 13.43
C THR A 347 17.22 -18.51 12.88
N PHE A 348 17.81 -19.68 13.06
CA PHE A 348 17.33 -20.96 12.53
C PHE A 348 17.58 -22.07 13.51
N LYS A 349 16.89 -23.18 13.37
CA LYS A 349 17.29 -24.43 14.01
C LYS A 349 18.69 -24.82 13.53
N LEU A 350 19.48 -25.46 14.41
CA LEU A 350 20.87 -25.80 14.14
C LEU A 350 21.09 -26.57 12.83
N ASP A 351 20.19 -27.46 12.48
CA ASP A 351 20.27 -28.24 11.24
C ASP A 351 20.14 -27.33 10.00
N GLN A 352 19.28 -26.32 10.04
CA GLN A 352 19.14 -25.34 8.98
C GLN A 352 20.35 -24.42 8.90
N ILE A 353 20.89 -23.97 10.02
CA ILE A 353 22.10 -23.15 10.05
C ILE A 353 23.27 -23.91 9.43
N ASN A 354 23.46 -25.18 9.78
CA ASN A 354 24.52 -26.02 9.21
C ASN A 354 24.36 -26.17 7.69
N LYS A 355 23.13 -26.38 7.22
CA LYS A 355 22.84 -26.45 5.78
C LYS A 355 23.20 -25.15 5.07
N VAL A 356 22.70 -24.03 5.56
CA VAL A 356 22.97 -22.71 4.99
C VAL A 356 24.45 -22.36 5.04
N ALA A 357 25.12 -22.62 6.15
CA ALA A 357 26.56 -22.39 6.29
C ALA A 357 27.38 -23.23 5.31
N SER A 358 26.98 -24.50 5.14
CA SER A 358 27.65 -25.39 4.17
C SER A 358 27.42 -24.89 2.73
N GLU A 359 26.23 -24.44 2.40
CA GLU A 359 25.89 -23.92 1.07
C GLU A 359 26.58 -22.57 0.78
N SER A 360 26.73 -21.70 1.79
CA SER A 360 27.40 -20.39 1.66
C SER A 360 28.92 -20.46 1.75
N GLY A 361 29.49 -21.63 2.06
CA GLY A 361 30.93 -21.78 2.28
C GLY A 361 31.41 -21.11 3.57
N THR A 362 30.52 -20.69 4.44
CA THR A 362 30.84 -20.19 5.78
C THR A 362 30.90 -21.35 6.77
N THR A 363 31.84 -21.27 7.74
CA THR A 363 31.84 -22.21 8.86
C THR A 363 31.42 -21.40 10.08
N PRO A 364 30.14 -21.40 10.47
CA PRO A 364 29.73 -20.69 11.67
C PRO A 364 30.42 -21.31 12.86
N ASP A 365 30.85 -20.49 13.80
CA ASP A 365 31.23 -20.96 15.13
C ASP A 365 29.93 -21.43 15.82
N ILE A 366 29.67 -22.73 15.73
CA ILE A 366 28.46 -23.37 16.26
C ILE A 366 28.38 -23.21 17.79
N GLU A 367 29.50 -23.05 18.46
CA GLU A 367 29.55 -22.79 19.92
C GLU A 367 29.10 -21.36 20.26
N ALA A 368 29.16 -20.43 19.27
CA ALA A 368 28.69 -19.05 19.41
C ALA A 368 27.20 -18.88 19.08
N LEU A 369 26.53 -19.91 18.54
CA LEU A 369 25.11 -19.89 18.26
C LEU A 369 24.31 -20.15 19.54
N ASP A 370 24.01 -19.08 20.25
CA ASP A 370 23.13 -19.10 21.41
C ASP A 370 21.66 -19.16 20.96
N HIS A 371 20.85 -20.03 21.59
CA HIS A 371 19.41 -20.12 21.37
C HIS A 371 18.63 -18.83 21.70
N HIS A 372 19.31 -17.85 22.28
CA HIS A 372 18.75 -16.57 22.71
C HIS A 372 19.16 -15.39 21.80
N SER A 373 19.92 -15.64 20.74
CA SER A 373 20.52 -14.59 19.91
C SER A 373 20.22 -14.78 18.43
N PHE A 374 20.30 -13.70 17.65
CA PHE A 374 20.37 -13.79 16.20
C PHE A 374 21.64 -14.52 15.76
N ALA A 375 21.62 -15.04 14.55
CA ALA A 375 22.83 -15.55 13.92
C ALA A 375 23.94 -14.48 13.92
N PRO A 376 25.23 -14.85 14.02
CA PRO A 376 26.32 -13.90 13.94
C PRO A 376 26.22 -12.99 12.71
N LYS A 377 26.67 -11.75 12.84
CA LYS A 377 26.54 -10.74 11.78
C LYS A 377 27.13 -11.22 10.45
N GLU A 378 28.24 -11.88 10.46
CA GLU A 378 28.92 -12.42 9.27
C GLU A 378 28.07 -13.49 8.57
N VAL A 379 27.31 -14.28 9.33
CA VAL A 379 26.36 -15.27 8.81
C VAL A 379 25.17 -14.56 8.19
N VAL A 380 24.61 -13.56 8.87
CA VAL A 380 23.49 -12.74 8.33
C VAL A 380 23.90 -12.07 7.02
N GLU A 381 25.07 -11.44 6.94
CA GLU A 381 25.58 -10.80 5.73
C GLU A 381 25.78 -11.81 4.58
N ALA A 382 26.35 -12.99 4.87
CA ALA A 382 26.51 -14.05 3.88
C ALA A 382 25.15 -14.57 3.36
N MET A 383 24.16 -14.71 4.25
CA MET A 383 22.81 -15.12 3.88
C MET A 383 22.12 -14.05 3.03
N MET A 384 22.23 -12.78 3.38
CA MET A 384 21.69 -11.67 2.60
C MET A 384 22.25 -11.65 1.17
N GLU A 385 23.52 -12.03 0.98
CA GLU A 385 24.12 -12.13 -0.36
C GLU A 385 23.68 -13.41 -1.08
N GLN A 386 23.68 -14.55 -0.41
CA GLN A 386 23.33 -15.86 -1.00
C GLN A 386 21.87 -15.91 -1.44
N TYR A 387 20.98 -15.38 -0.61
CA TYR A 387 19.52 -15.39 -0.85
C TYR A 387 18.99 -14.05 -1.38
N LYS A 388 19.84 -13.24 -2.02
CA LYS A 388 19.36 -12.10 -2.80
C LYS A 388 18.25 -12.56 -3.73
N HIS A 389 17.11 -11.89 -3.67
CA HIS A 389 15.97 -12.22 -4.52
C HIS A 389 16.32 -12.11 -6.03
N PRO A 390 15.80 -12.96 -6.91
CA PRO A 390 16.04 -12.87 -8.35
C PRO A 390 15.76 -11.47 -8.94
N VAL A 391 14.76 -10.75 -8.44
CA VAL A 391 14.49 -9.34 -8.81
C VAL A 391 15.72 -8.46 -8.55
N GLN A 392 16.38 -8.60 -7.41
CA GLN A 392 17.58 -7.82 -7.08
C GLN A 392 18.79 -8.15 -7.95
N ARG A 393 18.83 -9.37 -8.49
CA ARG A 393 19.91 -9.88 -9.38
C ARG A 393 19.68 -9.54 -10.85
N GLN A 394 18.47 -9.11 -11.23
CA GLN A 394 18.16 -8.72 -12.60
C GLN A 394 19.12 -7.61 -13.06
N LEU A 395 19.65 -7.72 -14.29
CA LEU A 395 20.64 -6.77 -14.76
C LEU A 395 19.98 -5.57 -15.45
N VAL A 396 20.43 -4.37 -15.09
CA VAL A 396 20.14 -3.10 -15.75
C VAL A 396 21.49 -2.51 -16.14
N ASP A 397 21.74 -2.32 -17.43
CA ASP A 397 23.03 -1.85 -17.96
C ASP A 397 24.25 -2.66 -17.46
N GLY A 398 24.05 -3.97 -17.23
CA GLY A 398 25.08 -4.85 -16.73
C GLY A 398 25.31 -4.78 -15.22
N ILE A 399 24.54 -3.97 -14.48
CA ILE A 399 24.60 -3.82 -13.01
C ILE A 399 23.37 -4.51 -12.41
N PRO A 400 23.49 -5.31 -11.34
CA PRO A 400 22.36 -5.85 -10.63
C PRO A 400 21.38 -4.76 -10.17
N LEU A 401 20.08 -4.95 -10.39
CA LEU A 401 19.01 -3.98 -10.07
C LEU A 401 19.07 -3.53 -8.60
N GLY A 402 19.34 -4.46 -7.68
CA GLY A 402 19.51 -4.13 -6.27
C GLY A 402 20.68 -3.19 -5.97
N GLU A 403 21.73 -3.17 -6.80
CA GLU A 403 22.82 -2.21 -6.68
C GLU A 403 22.53 -0.92 -7.46
N TYR A 404 22.00 -1.07 -8.69
CA TYR A 404 21.64 0.07 -9.54
C TYR A 404 20.64 1.01 -8.85
N SER A 405 19.64 0.45 -8.18
CA SER A 405 18.60 1.20 -7.47
C SER A 405 19.12 2.11 -6.36
N LYS A 406 20.24 1.73 -5.71
CA LYS A 406 20.87 2.56 -4.67
C LYS A 406 21.43 3.87 -5.21
N TYR A 407 21.87 3.89 -6.48
CA TYR A 407 22.36 5.11 -7.14
C TYR A 407 21.21 6.06 -7.55
N ILE A 408 20.07 5.47 -8.00
CA ILE A 408 18.91 6.26 -8.39
C ILE A 408 18.15 6.79 -7.17
N GLY A 409 18.06 5.98 -6.11
CA GLY A 409 17.45 6.38 -4.85
C GLY A 409 15.94 6.12 -4.75
N GLY A 410 15.28 6.88 -3.88
CA GLY A 410 13.91 6.61 -3.45
C GLY A 410 13.88 5.55 -2.36
N HIS A 411 13.83 5.99 -1.08
CA HIS A 411 13.81 5.12 0.10
C HIS A 411 14.86 3.99 0.07
N GLY A 412 16.13 4.33 -0.24
CA GLY A 412 17.20 3.33 -0.30
C GLY A 412 17.20 2.45 -1.57
N GLY A 413 16.42 2.83 -2.58
CA GLY A 413 16.34 2.15 -3.87
C GLY A 413 15.06 1.33 -4.07
N MET A 414 14.27 1.07 -3.03
CA MET A 414 13.05 0.25 -3.16
C MET A 414 12.00 0.88 -4.07
N ASP A 415 11.86 2.22 -4.08
CA ASP A 415 10.97 2.92 -5.02
C ASP A 415 11.38 2.66 -6.47
N PHE A 416 12.67 2.69 -6.77
CA PHE A 416 13.16 2.45 -8.12
C PHE A 416 12.96 0.99 -8.57
N ILE A 417 13.21 0.02 -7.68
CA ILE A 417 12.97 -1.40 -8.00
C ILE A 417 11.49 -1.62 -8.32
N MET A 418 10.58 -1.04 -7.55
CA MET A 418 9.14 -1.09 -7.76
C MET A 418 8.75 -0.53 -9.13
N ASP A 419 9.18 0.70 -9.44
CA ASP A 419 8.89 1.38 -10.71
C ASP A 419 9.47 0.59 -11.90
N TYR A 420 10.70 0.08 -11.77
CA TYR A 420 11.34 -0.75 -12.78
C TYR A 420 10.55 -2.04 -13.04
N ARG A 421 10.13 -2.75 -11.99
CA ARG A 421 9.37 -4.00 -12.10
C ARG A 421 8.01 -3.77 -12.76
N LEU A 422 7.32 -2.70 -12.42
CA LEU A 422 6.07 -2.30 -13.07
C LEU A 422 6.26 -2.15 -14.58
N VAL A 423 7.23 -1.36 -15.00
CA VAL A 423 7.54 -1.16 -16.43
C VAL A 423 7.99 -2.46 -17.10
N TYR A 424 8.85 -3.24 -16.43
CA TYR A 424 9.33 -4.52 -16.95
C TYR A 424 8.18 -5.50 -17.22
N CYS A 425 7.24 -5.65 -16.29
CA CYS A 425 6.09 -6.54 -16.46
C CYS A 425 5.18 -6.06 -17.61
N LEU A 426 4.86 -4.78 -17.70
CA LEU A 426 4.05 -4.22 -18.79
C LEU A 426 4.71 -4.40 -20.16
N ARG A 427 6.02 -4.21 -20.25
CA ARG A 427 6.78 -4.38 -21.52
C ARG A 427 6.83 -5.82 -22.00
N ASN A 428 6.76 -6.78 -21.07
CA ASN A 428 6.89 -8.20 -21.41
C ASN A 428 5.55 -8.96 -21.33
N GLY A 429 4.42 -8.28 -21.11
CA GLY A 429 3.12 -8.92 -20.97
C GLY A 429 3.05 -9.92 -19.82
N LEU A 430 3.73 -9.63 -18.72
CA LEU A 430 3.81 -10.47 -17.54
C LEU A 430 2.78 -10.04 -16.48
N PRO A 431 2.35 -10.96 -15.60
CA PRO A 431 1.62 -10.57 -14.41
C PRO A 431 2.44 -9.57 -13.60
N LEU A 432 1.76 -8.62 -12.95
CA LEU A 432 2.43 -7.70 -12.03
C LEU A 432 2.78 -8.42 -10.72
N ASP A 433 3.84 -7.96 -10.05
CA ASP A 433 4.29 -8.50 -8.77
C ASP A 433 3.29 -8.25 -7.63
N MET A 434 2.45 -7.23 -7.77
CA MET A 434 1.29 -6.91 -6.93
C MET A 434 0.10 -6.63 -7.85
N ASP A 435 -1.03 -7.27 -7.59
CA ASP A 435 -2.23 -7.14 -8.41
C ASP A 435 -3.31 -6.29 -7.73
N ILE A 436 -4.47 -6.19 -8.35
CA ILE A 436 -5.58 -5.40 -7.83
C ILE A 436 -6.14 -5.98 -6.51
N TYR A 437 -6.03 -7.28 -6.29
CA TYR A 437 -6.52 -7.91 -5.06
C TYR A 437 -5.61 -7.59 -3.89
N ASP A 438 -4.29 -7.58 -4.10
CA ASP A 438 -3.30 -7.08 -3.14
C ASP A 438 -3.58 -5.61 -2.79
N ALA A 439 -3.80 -4.78 -3.81
CA ALA A 439 -4.10 -3.35 -3.65
C ALA A 439 -5.36 -3.11 -2.81
N ALA A 440 -6.44 -3.85 -3.11
CA ALA A 440 -7.72 -3.73 -2.43
C ALA A 440 -7.64 -4.23 -0.98
N GLU A 441 -7.09 -5.43 -0.74
CA GLU A 441 -7.03 -6.00 0.60
C GLU A 441 -6.15 -5.18 1.53
N TRP A 442 -4.96 -4.78 1.10
CA TRP A 442 -4.06 -3.99 1.95
C TRP A 442 -4.60 -2.58 2.24
N SER A 443 -5.31 -1.97 1.29
CA SER A 443 -5.94 -0.66 1.49
C SER A 443 -7.20 -0.72 2.36
N SER A 444 -7.91 -1.84 2.39
CA SER A 444 -9.13 -2.02 3.18
C SER A 444 -8.90 -1.97 4.70
N MET A 445 -7.66 -2.20 5.16
CA MET A 445 -7.30 -2.28 6.57
C MET A 445 -7.69 -1.01 7.35
N GLY A 446 -7.60 0.16 6.72
CA GLY A 446 -7.97 1.42 7.35
C GLY A 446 -9.42 1.41 7.86
N GLU A 447 -10.37 1.08 7.00
CA GLU A 447 -11.78 1.03 7.36
C GLU A 447 -12.13 -0.18 8.23
N LEU A 448 -11.61 -1.37 7.93
CA LEU A 448 -11.90 -2.57 8.71
C LEU A 448 -11.45 -2.44 10.17
N THR A 449 -10.27 -1.85 10.41
CA THR A 449 -9.79 -1.58 11.77
C THR A 449 -10.62 -0.52 12.46
N ARG A 450 -11.08 0.52 11.74
CA ARG A 450 -12.01 1.53 12.26
C ARG A 450 -13.32 0.88 12.71
N ILE A 451 -13.91 0.02 11.88
CA ILE A 451 -15.15 -0.70 12.21
C ILE A 451 -14.96 -1.55 13.47
N SER A 452 -13.86 -2.27 13.59
CA SER A 452 -13.55 -3.06 14.80
C SER A 452 -13.53 -2.16 16.06
N ILE A 453 -12.74 -1.07 16.01
CA ILE A 453 -12.57 -0.15 17.15
C ILE A 453 -13.90 0.48 17.56
N GLU A 454 -14.67 1.00 16.61
CA GLU A 454 -15.97 1.67 16.85
C GLU A 454 -17.04 0.71 17.40
N ASN A 455 -16.87 -0.60 17.18
CA ASN A 455 -17.75 -1.64 17.70
C ASN A 455 -17.17 -2.34 18.96
N GLY A 456 -16.25 -1.69 19.68
CA GLY A 456 -15.70 -2.21 20.94
C GLY A 456 -14.71 -3.36 20.71
N SER A 457 -13.90 -3.27 19.69
CA SER A 457 -12.90 -4.27 19.27
C SER A 457 -13.53 -5.64 18.91
N LYS A 458 -14.69 -5.61 18.26
CA LYS A 458 -15.28 -6.84 17.73
C LYS A 458 -14.47 -7.33 16.53
N PRO A 459 -14.40 -8.65 16.34
CA PRO A 459 -13.84 -9.20 15.11
C PRO A 459 -14.60 -8.69 13.88
N VAL A 460 -13.86 -8.38 12.82
CA VAL A 460 -14.38 -7.96 11.52
C VAL A 460 -13.86 -8.93 10.45
N ARG A 461 -14.76 -9.52 9.68
CA ARG A 461 -14.40 -10.35 8.53
C ARG A 461 -13.71 -9.49 7.48
N ILE A 462 -12.57 -9.96 6.99
CA ILE A 462 -11.88 -9.31 5.86
C ILE A 462 -12.53 -9.83 4.58
N PRO A 463 -13.01 -8.94 3.69
CA PRO A 463 -13.65 -9.34 2.45
C PRO A 463 -12.72 -10.14 1.53
N ASP A 464 -13.25 -11.13 0.85
CA ASP A 464 -12.49 -11.87 -0.17
C ASP A 464 -12.58 -11.15 -1.52
N PHE A 465 -11.66 -10.24 -1.80
CA PHE A 465 -11.62 -9.50 -3.04
C PHE A 465 -11.42 -10.39 -4.29
N THR A 466 -10.92 -11.62 -4.12
CA THR A 466 -10.80 -12.59 -5.21
C THR A 466 -12.11 -13.34 -5.52
N ARG A 467 -13.14 -13.16 -4.69
CA ARG A 467 -14.44 -13.86 -4.81
C ARG A 467 -14.31 -15.38 -4.85
N GLY A 468 -13.53 -15.94 -3.91
CA GLY A 468 -13.31 -17.37 -3.74
C GLY A 468 -12.20 -17.96 -4.62
N GLU A 469 -11.43 -17.12 -5.30
CA GLU A 469 -10.38 -17.62 -6.21
C GLU A 469 -8.96 -17.61 -5.60
N TRP A 470 -8.81 -17.17 -4.36
CA TRP A 470 -7.54 -17.04 -3.63
C TRP A 470 -6.68 -18.30 -3.58
N ASN A 471 -7.24 -19.48 -3.79
CA ASN A 471 -6.57 -20.77 -3.78
C ASN A 471 -6.36 -21.39 -5.18
N LYS A 472 -6.60 -20.62 -6.25
CA LYS A 472 -6.37 -21.07 -7.64
C LYS A 472 -4.91 -20.94 -8.08
N VAL A 473 -4.15 -20.09 -7.40
CA VAL A 473 -2.72 -19.88 -7.61
C VAL A 473 -1.99 -20.42 -6.38
N ASP A 474 -0.86 -21.07 -6.56
CA ASP A 474 -0.07 -21.66 -5.47
C ASP A 474 1.29 -20.93 -5.37
N GLY A 475 1.39 -20.08 -4.36
CA GLY A 475 2.59 -19.28 -4.08
C GLY A 475 2.75 -18.04 -4.97
N LEU A 476 3.40 -17.03 -4.39
CA LEU A 476 3.77 -15.80 -5.10
C LEU A 476 4.94 -16.06 -6.06
N THR A 477 4.78 -15.64 -7.31
CA THR A 477 5.82 -15.74 -8.34
C THR A 477 6.13 -14.37 -8.93
N HIS A 478 7.42 -14.00 -8.89
CA HIS A 478 7.93 -12.87 -9.67
C HIS A 478 8.36 -13.39 -11.03
N TYR A 479 7.66 -12.94 -12.08
CA TYR A 479 7.88 -13.43 -13.44
C TYR A 479 9.04 -12.70 -14.13
N PHE A 480 9.76 -13.45 -15.00
CA PHE A 480 10.83 -12.92 -15.85
C PHE A 480 10.56 -13.33 -17.29
N ALA A 481 10.92 -12.45 -18.24
CA ALA A 481 10.88 -12.78 -19.65
C ALA A 481 11.92 -13.89 -19.98
N GLU A 482 11.57 -14.80 -20.88
CA GLU A 482 12.43 -15.88 -21.37
C GLU A 482 13.61 -15.35 -22.21
#